data_3f708c00da5c72a4fb51acc190913d2d
#
_entry.id   3f708c00da5c72a4fb51acc190913d2d
#
_cell.length_a   1.000
_cell.length_b   1.000
_cell.length_c   1.000
_cell.angle_alpha   90.00
_cell.angle_beta   90.00
_cell.angle_gamma   90.00
#
_symmetry.space_group_name_H-M   'P 1'
#
loop_
_entity.id
_entity.type
_entity.pdbx_description
1 polymer ?
#
loop_
_entity_poly.entity_id
_entity_poly.type
_entity_poly.pdbx_seq_one_letter_code
_entity_poly.pdbx_strand_id
1 'polypeptide(L)'
;SISGDGKGELGNITIQNSIISQGLQTHCAGGLVQADNITLYRNLYVDNDTRNAKIKGKNQYVNNIVYNWASGCFIMGGDSEGTHYANAQGNLFINGPMGGGNAFGGANADFHIYAVDNWQDKDKDGVFDPYEIPKSEYSGGPTFMTSPMQAYDLPIEPATSLLETSLPTVGASLPYRDYADWYVINEVKSFGKKGGLISRETSLPFGAPTDWALWEGNKKADADGDGMPDAWESANGTDPAKNDAMTIATNGY
;
A
#
# COMPACT_ATOMS: atom_id res chain seq x y z
N SER A 1 8.22 7.35 6.38
CA SER A 1 8.51 8.20 5.22
C SER A 1 9.71 7.68 4.45
N ILE A 2 9.71 7.95 3.15
CA ILE A 2 10.85 7.74 2.26
C ILE A 2 11.33 9.14 1.87
N SER A 3 12.41 9.61 2.51
CA SER A 3 12.96 10.93 2.26
C SER A 3 14.48 10.93 2.53
N GLY A 4 15.25 11.52 1.63
CA GLY A 4 16.69 11.70 1.79
C GLY A 4 17.03 12.85 2.74
N ASP A 5 18.25 12.80 3.27
CA ASP A 5 18.82 13.88 4.10
C ASP A 5 19.74 14.83 3.30
N GLY A 6 19.74 14.70 1.99
CA GLY A 6 20.61 15.46 1.09
C GLY A 6 22.06 14.97 1.01
N LYS A 7 22.39 13.84 1.62
CA LYS A 7 23.76 13.31 1.64
C LYS A 7 24.00 12.16 0.67
N GLY A 8 22.98 11.77 -0.09
CA GLY A 8 23.07 10.71 -1.07
C GLY A 8 21.82 10.62 -1.94
N GLU A 9 21.89 9.83 -2.99
CA GLU A 9 20.74 9.53 -3.82
C GLU A 9 19.85 8.49 -3.13
N LEU A 10 18.56 8.79 -3.03
CA LEU A 10 17.54 7.89 -2.55
C LEU A 10 16.53 7.65 -3.67
N GLY A 11 16.39 6.41 -4.07
CA GLY A 11 15.48 6.04 -5.15
C GLY A 11 15.51 4.55 -5.44
N ASN A 12 14.79 4.12 -6.47
CA ASN A 12 14.70 2.72 -6.89
C ASN A 12 14.19 1.79 -5.75
N ILE A 13 13.16 2.25 -5.02
CA ILE A 13 12.56 1.51 -3.91
C ILE A 13 11.16 1.05 -4.31
N THR A 14 10.89 -0.22 -4.11
CA THR A 14 9.55 -0.78 -4.26
C THR A 14 9.00 -1.21 -2.90
N ILE A 15 7.80 -0.74 -2.57
CA ILE A 15 6.99 -1.27 -1.48
C ILE A 15 5.78 -1.93 -2.11
N GLN A 16 5.65 -3.23 -1.90
CA GLN A 16 4.57 -3.99 -2.52
C GLN A 16 3.93 -5.01 -1.57
N ASN A 17 2.68 -5.35 -1.87
CA ASN A 17 1.91 -6.39 -1.17
C ASN A 17 1.91 -6.24 0.36
N SER A 18 1.98 -5.01 0.86
CA SER A 18 2.10 -4.70 2.29
C SER A 18 0.83 -4.08 2.84
N ILE A 19 0.49 -4.37 4.10
CA ILE A 19 -0.54 -3.66 4.85
C ILE A 19 0.10 -2.49 5.59
N ILE A 20 -0.43 -1.29 5.39
CA ILE A 20 -0.01 -0.05 6.03
C ILE A 20 -1.24 0.51 6.73
N SER A 21 -1.36 0.27 8.01
CA SER A 21 -2.60 0.58 8.74
C SER A 21 -2.35 1.17 10.11
N GLN A 22 -3.40 1.80 10.65
CA GLN A 22 -3.47 2.21 12.05
C GLN A 22 -2.27 3.02 12.51
N GLY A 23 -2.05 4.18 11.94
CA GLY A 23 -0.99 5.07 12.40
C GLY A 23 -1.27 5.55 13.83
N LEU A 24 -0.81 4.82 14.83
CA LEU A 24 -1.22 4.85 16.26
C LEU A 24 -0.96 6.16 17.02
N GLN A 25 -0.34 7.15 16.42
CA GLN A 25 0.03 8.40 17.09
C GLN A 25 -0.89 9.56 16.66
N THR A 26 -0.69 10.71 17.25
CA THR A 26 -1.43 11.93 16.92
C THR A 26 -1.29 12.38 15.47
N HIS A 27 -0.35 11.82 14.73
CA HIS A 27 -0.11 12.06 13.31
C HIS A 27 -0.24 10.77 12.50
N CYS A 28 -1.44 10.23 12.45
CA CYS A 28 -1.80 8.93 11.90
C CYS A 28 -1.73 8.89 10.36
N ALA A 29 -0.53 9.05 9.78
CA ALA A 29 -0.31 9.11 8.34
C ALA A 29 0.16 7.77 7.78
N GLY A 30 -0.38 7.35 6.64
CA GLY A 30 0.02 6.13 5.95
C GLY A 30 1.43 6.19 5.36
N GLY A 31 1.81 7.33 4.75
CA GLY A 31 3.16 7.45 4.19
C GLY A 31 3.48 8.80 3.54
N LEU A 32 4.77 9.11 3.51
CA LEU A 32 5.31 10.26 2.80
C LEU A 32 6.46 9.80 1.90
N VAL A 33 6.34 10.09 0.61
CA VAL A 33 7.34 9.81 -0.42
C VAL A 33 7.88 11.14 -0.94
N GLN A 34 9.19 11.37 -0.75
CA GLN A 34 9.89 12.60 -1.15
C GLN A 34 11.13 12.32 -1.99
N ALA A 35 11.18 11.16 -2.62
CA ALA A 35 12.29 10.73 -3.49
C ALA A 35 11.73 10.35 -4.86
N ASP A 36 12.63 10.16 -5.82
CA ASP A 36 12.30 9.72 -7.17
C ASP A 36 12.39 8.19 -7.30
N ASN A 37 11.70 7.65 -8.31
CA ASN A 37 11.71 6.22 -8.65
C ASN A 37 11.25 5.32 -7.50
N ILE A 38 10.22 5.72 -6.80
CA ILE A 38 9.55 4.91 -5.78
C ILE A 38 8.30 4.28 -6.40
N THR A 39 8.16 2.99 -6.20
CA THR A 39 6.99 2.22 -6.65
C THR A 39 6.19 1.74 -5.43
N LEU A 40 4.94 2.16 -5.34
CA LEU A 40 3.97 1.66 -4.37
C LEU A 40 2.99 0.78 -5.14
N TYR A 41 3.09 -0.55 -4.95
CA TYR A 41 2.40 -1.53 -5.77
C TYR A 41 1.63 -2.56 -4.94
N ARG A 42 0.32 -2.70 -5.20
CA ARG A 42 -0.55 -3.69 -4.54
C ARG A 42 -0.51 -3.63 -3.01
N ASN A 43 -0.39 -2.43 -2.45
CA ASN A 43 -0.47 -2.24 -1.01
C ASN A 43 -1.91 -1.99 -0.56
N LEU A 44 -2.17 -2.28 0.69
CA LEU A 44 -3.40 -1.98 1.38
C LEU A 44 -3.15 -0.93 2.46
N TYR A 45 -3.79 0.22 2.33
CA TYR A 45 -3.81 1.27 3.35
C TYR A 45 -5.16 1.23 4.06
N VAL A 46 -5.15 1.10 5.39
CA VAL A 46 -6.39 1.00 6.18
C VAL A 46 -6.29 1.88 7.42
N ASP A 47 -7.35 2.64 7.71
CA ASP A 47 -7.49 3.44 8.93
C ASP A 47 -6.28 4.35 9.22
N ASN A 48 -5.78 5.01 8.21
CA ASN A 48 -4.86 6.12 8.39
C ASN A 48 -5.60 7.43 8.15
N ASP A 49 -5.45 8.39 9.04
CA ASP A 49 -6.11 9.68 8.91
C ASP A 49 -5.83 10.36 7.56
N THR A 50 -4.56 10.31 7.12
CA THR A 50 -4.10 11.04 5.94
C THR A 50 -2.90 10.36 5.26
N ARG A 51 -2.55 10.86 4.09
CA ARG A 51 -1.34 10.45 3.35
C ARG A 51 -1.27 8.96 3.05
N ASN A 52 -2.23 8.47 2.29
CA ASN A 52 -2.30 7.08 1.85
C ASN A 52 -1.94 6.88 0.33
N ALA A 53 -0.79 7.40 -0.19
CA ALA A 53 0.31 8.12 0.44
C ALA A 53 0.28 9.63 0.07
N LYS A 54 1.21 10.43 0.61
CA LYS A 54 1.58 11.74 0.04
C LYS A 54 2.79 11.56 -0.87
N ILE A 55 2.65 11.98 -2.12
CA ILE A 55 3.65 11.76 -3.18
C ILE A 55 4.29 13.09 -3.57
N LYS A 56 5.60 13.12 -3.61
CA LYS A 56 6.46 14.15 -4.19
C LYS A 56 7.53 13.46 -5.04
N GLY A 57 8.20 14.19 -5.94
CA GLY A 57 9.15 13.57 -6.88
C GLY A 57 8.46 12.87 -8.05
N LYS A 58 9.07 11.81 -8.59
CA LYS A 58 8.61 11.07 -9.78
C LYS A 58 8.36 9.61 -9.41
N ASN A 59 7.10 9.22 -9.21
CA ASN A 59 6.78 7.95 -8.57
C ASN A 59 5.59 7.24 -9.19
N GLN A 60 5.46 5.93 -8.91
CA GLN A 60 4.34 5.09 -9.31
C GLN A 60 3.47 4.72 -8.11
N TYR A 61 2.17 4.77 -8.32
CA TYR A 61 1.15 4.33 -7.37
C TYR A 61 0.15 3.45 -8.11
N VAL A 62 0.33 2.13 -8.04
CA VAL A 62 -0.33 1.18 -8.93
C VAL A 62 -1.00 0.07 -8.13
N ASN A 63 -2.25 -0.22 -8.46
CA ASN A 63 -3.04 -1.30 -7.88
C ASN A 63 -3.10 -1.32 -6.34
N ASN A 64 -3.07 -0.16 -5.70
CA ASN A 64 -3.25 -0.07 -4.26
C ASN A 64 -4.73 -0.01 -3.89
N ILE A 65 -5.06 -0.56 -2.72
CA ILE A 65 -6.37 -0.42 -2.09
C ILE A 65 -6.21 0.56 -0.92
N VAL A 66 -7.09 1.53 -0.81
CA VAL A 66 -7.14 2.44 0.33
C VAL A 66 -8.53 2.40 0.95
N TYR A 67 -8.59 2.14 2.24
CA TYR A 67 -9.83 2.08 2.99
C TYR A 67 -9.81 3.04 4.18
N ASN A 68 -10.90 3.77 4.37
CA ASN A 68 -11.24 4.53 5.59
C ASN A 68 -10.17 5.55 6.02
N TRP A 69 -10.15 6.69 5.38
CA TRP A 69 -9.35 7.86 5.75
C TRP A 69 -10.23 8.99 6.27
N ALA A 70 -9.66 9.96 6.97
CA ALA A 70 -10.39 11.12 7.48
C ALA A 70 -10.04 12.41 6.73
N SER A 71 -8.81 12.92 6.85
CA SER A 71 -8.45 14.25 6.36
C SER A 71 -7.78 14.26 4.98
N GLY A 72 -7.37 13.11 4.45
CA GLY A 72 -6.82 13.04 3.11
C GLY A 72 -6.34 11.66 2.70
N CYS A 73 -6.57 11.29 1.45
CA CYS A 73 -6.24 9.96 0.92
C CYS A 73 -4.92 10.00 0.15
N PHE A 74 -4.95 9.90 -1.18
CA PHE A 74 -3.77 10.17 -2.00
C PHE A 74 -3.53 11.68 -2.04
N ILE A 75 -2.43 12.13 -1.46
CA ILE A 75 -2.08 13.55 -1.45
C ILE A 75 -1.03 13.85 -2.51
N MET A 76 -1.45 14.65 -3.46
CA MET A 76 -0.60 15.24 -4.49
C MET A 76 0.19 16.39 -3.87
N GLY A 77 1.50 16.33 -3.86
CA GLY A 77 2.39 17.20 -3.09
C GLY A 77 2.41 18.70 -3.47
N GLY A 78 1.26 19.29 -3.77
CA GLY A 78 1.13 20.67 -4.21
C GLY A 78 1.50 21.77 -3.19
N ASP A 79 1.76 21.40 -1.96
CA ASP A 79 2.28 22.29 -0.91
C ASP A 79 3.84 22.36 -0.89
N SER A 80 4.49 21.79 -1.90
CA SER A 80 5.95 21.67 -1.98
C SER A 80 6.48 22.39 -3.21
N GLU A 81 7.69 22.90 -3.10
CA GLU A 81 8.39 23.48 -4.24
C GLU A 81 8.77 22.40 -5.27
N GLY A 82 8.82 22.79 -6.52
CA GLY A 82 9.24 21.97 -7.64
C GLY A 82 8.09 21.21 -8.31
N THR A 83 8.42 20.55 -9.40
CA THR A 83 7.46 19.80 -10.21
C THR A 83 7.47 18.33 -9.79
N HIS A 84 6.30 17.79 -9.56
CA HIS A 84 6.13 16.41 -9.14
C HIS A 84 5.35 15.61 -10.19
N TYR A 85 5.63 14.31 -10.27
CA TYR A 85 5.00 13.42 -11.26
C TYR A 85 4.51 12.13 -10.61
N ALA A 86 3.34 11.68 -10.97
CA ALA A 86 2.83 10.38 -10.55
C ALA A 86 2.15 9.62 -11.69
N ASN A 87 2.46 8.33 -11.81
CA ASN A 87 1.59 7.37 -12.49
C ASN A 87 0.66 6.77 -11.45
N ALA A 88 -0.62 7.11 -11.45
CA ALA A 88 -1.64 6.57 -10.56
C ALA A 88 -2.61 5.71 -11.37
N GLN A 89 -2.47 4.38 -11.30
CA GLN A 89 -3.15 3.46 -12.20
C GLN A 89 -3.76 2.27 -11.46
N GLY A 90 -5.00 1.95 -11.79
CA GLY A 90 -5.66 0.77 -11.29
C GLY A 90 -5.87 0.76 -9.77
N ASN A 91 -6.09 1.91 -9.12
CA ASN A 91 -6.23 1.97 -7.67
C ASN A 91 -7.70 2.00 -7.24
N LEU A 92 -7.96 1.38 -6.11
CA LEU A 92 -9.28 1.29 -5.50
C LEU A 92 -9.32 2.02 -4.16
N PHE A 93 -10.29 2.93 -4.03
CA PHE A 93 -10.51 3.73 -2.84
C PHE A 93 -11.90 3.43 -2.27
N ILE A 94 -11.99 3.13 -0.99
CA ILE A 94 -13.27 2.82 -0.34
C ILE A 94 -13.40 3.69 0.91
N ASN A 95 -14.41 4.54 0.94
CA ASN A 95 -14.68 5.41 2.09
C ASN A 95 -15.18 4.57 3.27
N GLY A 96 -14.77 4.96 4.46
CA GLY A 96 -15.16 4.31 5.70
C GLY A 96 -15.75 5.29 6.73
N PRO A 97 -16.03 4.82 7.94
CA PRO A 97 -16.70 5.62 8.98
C PRO A 97 -15.99 6.92 9.37
N MET A 98 -14.67 7.00 9.19
CA MET A 98 -13.87 8.18 9.56
C MET A 98 -14.19 9.44 8.76
N GLY A 99 -15.02 9.37 7.77
CA GLY A 99 -15.45 10.51 6.97
C GLY A 99 -15.00 10.36 5.51
N GLY A 100 -13.73 10.50 5.26
CA GLY A 100 -13.21 10.49 3.91
C GLY A 100 -13.67 11.71 3.09
N GLY A 101 -13.44 11.64 1.81
CA GLY A 101 -13.79 12.66 0.83
C GLY A 101 -13.36 12.14 -0.53
N ASN A 102 -12.97 13.02 -1.43
CA ASN A 102 -12.36 12.62 -2.68
C ASN A 102 -11.03 11.91 -2.42
N ALA A 103 -10.76 10.87 -3.21
CA ALA A 103 -9.53 10.08 -3.09
C ALA A 103 -8.27 10.89 -3.39
N PHE A 104 -8.33 11.82 -4.34
CA PHE A 104 -7.17 12.61 -4.78
C PHE A 104 -7.28 14.06 -4.31
N GLY A 105 -6.28 14.52 -3.54
CA GLY A 105 -6.29 15.86 -2.97
C GLY A 105 -4.93 16.54 -2.90
N GLY A 106 -4.92 17.86 -2.64
CA GLY A 106 -3.73 18.63 -2.33
C GLY A 106 -2.76 18.86 -3.50
N ALA A 107 -3.25 18.91 -4.73
CA ALA A 107 -2.44 19.27 -5.90
C ALA A 107 -2.25 20.78 -6.04
N ASN A 108 -1.42 21.11 -7.01
CA ASN A 108 -1.37 22.40 -7.73
C ASN A 108 -1.01 22.09 -9.19
N ALA A 109 -0.83 23.13 -10.02
CA ALA A 109 -0.51 22.96 -11.42
C ALA A 109 0.86 22.30 -11.71
N ASP A 110 1.77 22.33 -10.72
CA ASP A 110 3.10 21.72 -10.82
C ASP A 110 3.08 20.23 -10.48
N PHE A 111 1.95 19.68 -10.04
CA PHE A 111 1.77 18.24 -9.88
C PHE A 111 1.21 17.64 -11.17
N HIS A 112 2.02 16.85 -11.85
CA HIS A 112 1.68 16.18 -13.09
C HIS A 112 1.24 14.74 -12.81
N ILE A 113 0.05 14.35 -13.24
CA ILE A 113 -0.48 13.02 -12.99
C ILE A 113 -0.95 12.32 -14.26
N TYR A 114 -0.51 11.09 -14.45
CA TYR A 114 -1.14 10.13 -15.34
C TYR A 114 -2.09 9.26 -14.53
N ALA A 115 -3.38 9.47 -14.70
CA ALA A 115 -4.42 8.82 -13.91
C ALA A 115 -5.35 8.03 -14.81
N VAL A 116 -5.37 6.70 -14.61
CA VAL A 116 -6.19 5.76 -15.39
C VAL A 116 -6.72 4.67 -14.48
N ASP A 117 -7.97 4.29 -14.65
CA ASP A 117 -8.61 3.18 -13.93
C ASP A 117 -8.50 3.32 -12.39
N ASN A 118 -8.79 4.51 -11.87
CA ASN A 118 -8.89 4.74 -10.43
C ASN A 118 -10.36 4.83 -10.04
N TRP A 119 -10.79 4.00 -9.09
CA TRP A 119 -12.18 3.86 -8.70
C TRP A 119 -12.40 4.19 -7.23
N GLN A 120 -13.57 4.73 -6.91
CA GLN A 120 -13.94 5.05 -5.54
C GLN A 120 -15.36 4.54 -5.23
N ASP A 121 -15.47 3.85 -4.10
CA ASP A 121 -16.72 3.53 -3.42
C ASP A 121 -16.88 4.55 -2.28
N LYS A 122 -17.91 5.40 -2.34
CA LYS A 122 -17.99 6.61 -1.52
C LYS A 122 -19.12 6.63 -0.51
N ASP A 123 -20.16 5.90 -0.72
CA ASP A 123 -21.42 6.07 0.01
C ASP A 123 -21.53 5.35 1.35
N LYS A 124 -20.61 4.39 1.61
CA LYS A 124 -20.51 3.66 2.90
C LYS A 124 -21.76 2.83 3.21
N ASP A 125 -22.45 2.34 2.23
CA ASP A 125 -23.72 1.66 2.41
C ASP A 125 -23.62 0.16 2.71
N GLY A 126 -22.39 -0.41 2.62
CA GLY A 126 -22.09 -1.83 2.85
C GLY A 126 -22.18 -2.67 1.58
N VAL A 127 -22.33 -2.03 0.44
CA VAL A 127 -22.33 -2.66 -0.90
C VAL A 127 -21.13 -2.15 -1.67
N PHE A 128 -20.50 -2.99 -2.46
CA PHE A 128 -19.40 -2.60 -3.32
C PHE A 128 -19.93 -2.16 -4.69
N ASP A 129 -20.10 -0.88 -4.91
CA ASP A 129 -20.58 -0.28 -6.17
C ASP A 129 -19.79 0.96 -6.59
N PRO A 130 -18.47 0.85 -6.73
CA PRO A 130 -17.57 1.96 -7.00
C PRO A 130 -17.82 2.58 -8.38
N TYR A 131 -17.46 3.85 -8.50
CA TYR A 131 -17.44 4.57 -9.78
C TYR A 131 -16.00 4.96 -10.15
N GLU A 132 -15.72 5.09 -11.46
CA GLU A 132 -14.43 5.61 -11.93
C GLU A 132 -14.31 7.10 -11.60
N ILE A 133 -13.21 7.49 -10.96
CA ILE A 133 -13.01 8.85 -10.46
C ILE A 133 -12.83 9.83 -11.62
N PRO A 134 -13.75 10.79 -11.85
CA PRO A 134 -13.60 11.76 -12.90
C PRO A 134 -12.51 12.79 -12.56
N LYS A 135 -11.88 13.36 -13.59
CA LYS A 135 -10.83 14.38 -13.41
C LYS A 135 -11.25 15.56 -12.53
N SER A 136 -12.53 15.90 -12.50
CA SER A 136 -13.07 16.98 -11.67
C SER A 136 -12.96 16.72 -10.15
N GLU A 137 -12.74 15.46 -9.73
CA GLU A 137 -12.57 15.10 -8.33
C GLU A 137 -11.11 15.07 -7.86
N TYR A 138 -10.16 15.37 -8.75
CA TYR A 138 -8.76 15.58 -8.39
C TYR A 138 -8.55 17.02 -7.92
N SER A 139 -8.59 17.25 -6.62
CA SER A 139 -8.60 18.61 -6.08
C SER A 139 -7.22 19.29 -6.11
N GLY A 140 -7.24 20.62 -6.27
CA GLY A 140 -6.04 21.45 -6.37
C GLY A 140 -5.55 21.70 -7.80
N GLY A 141 -6.21 21.12 -8.80
CA GLY A 141 -5.94 21.39 -10.22
C GLY A 141 -4.61 20.83 -10.72
N PRO A 142 -4.36 19.53 -10.62
CA PRO A 142 -3.15 18.92 -11.16
C PRO A 142 -3.13 19.01 -12.69
N THR A 143 -1.94 18.98 -13.27
CA THR A 143 -1.74 18.84 -14.71
C THR A 143 -1.86 17.36 -15.11
N PHE A 144 -2.88 17.03 -15.90
CA PHE A 144 -3.07 15.66 -16.38
C PHE A 144 -2.17 15.35 -17.58
N MET A 145 -1.38 14.28 -17.44
CA MET A 145 -0.56 13.76 -18.53
C MET A 145 -1.39 12.88 -19.47
N THR A 146 -1.02 12.87 -20.75
CA THR A 146 -1.67 12.04 -21.79
C THR A 146 -1.04 10.66 -21.95
N SER A 147 0.16 10.47 -21.38
CA SER A 147 0.89 9.18 -21.32
C SER A 147 1.59 9.06 -19.99
N PRO A 148 1.85 7.84 -19.51
CA PRO A 148 2.61 7.65 -18.28
C PRO A 148 4.05 8.17 -18.45
N MET A 149 4.64 8.65 -17.36
CA MET A 149 6.08 8.84 -17.31
C MET A 149 6.77 7.47 -17.41
N GLN A 150 8.01 7.48 -17.90
CA GLN A 150 8.82 6.26 -17.91
C GLN A 150 9.08 5.80 -16.47
N ALA A 151 8.76 4.54 -16.21
CA ALA A 151 8.92 3.89 -14.92
C ALA A 151 9.07 2.38 -15.13
N TYR A 152 9.21 1.61 -14.04
CA TYR A 152 9.21 0.15 -14.14
C TYR A 152 7.90 -0.35 -14.74
N ASP A 153 8.02 -1.30 -15.65
CA ASP A 153 6.86 -1.98 -16.22
C ASP A 153 6.26 -2.94 -15.17
N LEU A 154 4.99 -2.76 -14.89
CA LEU A 154 4.24 -3.53 -13.91
C LEU A 154 3.00 -4.14 -14.55
N PRO A 155 2.64 -5.37 -14.21
CA PRO A 155 1.32 -5.87 -14.56
C PRO A 155 0.25 -5.06 -13.82
N ILE A 156 -0.62 -4.41 -14.59
CA ILE A 156 -1.69 -3.57 -14.06
C ILE A 156 -3.00 -4.35 -14.17
N GLU A 157 -3.65 -4.55 -13.03
CA GLU A 157 -4.95 -5.20 -12.93
C GLU A 157 -6.06 -4.15 -12.90
N PRO A 158 -7.27 -4.46 -13.36
CA PRO A 158 -8.41 -3.58 -13.19
C PRO A 158 -8.66 -3.27 -11.71
N ALA A 159 -8.85 -1.99 -11.37
CA ALA A 159 -9.03 -1.57 -9.97
C ALA A 159 -10.18 -2.33 -9.28
N THR A 160 -11.27 -2.58 -9.98
CA THR A 160 -12.44 -3.28 -9.44
C THR A 160 -12.20 -4.76 -9.12
N SER A 161 -11.14 -5.37 -9.65
CA SER A 161 -10.77 -6.76 -9.37
C SER A 161 -9.90 -6.93 -8.11
N LEU A 162 -9.36 -5.84 -7.55
CA LEU A 162 -8.37 -5.90 -6.47
C LEU A 162 -8.88 -6.54 -5.17
N LEU A 163 -10.18 -6.49 -4.92
CA LEU A 163 -10.78 -7.18 -3.76
C LEU A 163 -10.68 -8.70 -3.88
N GLU A 164 -10.64 -9.22 -5.10
CA GLU A 164 -10.53 -10.65 -5.38
C GLU A 164 -9.08 -11.09 -5.58
N THR A 165 -8.26 -10.24 -6.21
CA THR A 165 -6.90 -10.61 -6.63
C THR A 165 -5.81 -10.18 -5.65
N SER A 166 -5.93 -9.01 -5.04
CA SER A 166 -4.91 -8.42 -4.17
C SER A 166 -5.24 -8.58 -2.68
N LEU A 167 -6.48 -8.28 -2.28
CA LEU A 167 -6.87 -8.29 -0.87
C LEU A 167 -6.64 -9.64 -0.14
N PRO A 168 -6.83 -10.81 -0.76
CA PRO A 168 -6.56 -12.09 -0.10
C PRO A 168 -5.09 -12.34 0.21
N THR A 169 -4.16 -11.75 -0.54
CA THR A 169 -2.73 -12.04 -0.50
C THR A 169 -1.87 -10.94 0.07
N VAL A 170 -2.41 -9.72 0.24
CA VAL A 170 -1.67 -8.58 0.78
C VAL A 170 -1.28 -8.78 2.25
N GLY A 171 -0.13 -8.28 2.67
CA GLY A 171 0.40 -8.44 4.04
C GLY A 171 0.93 -9.84 4.33
N ALA A 172 1.10 -10.18 5.59
CA ALA A 172 1.57 -11.48 6.04
C ALA A 172 0.47 -12.55 5.93
N SER A 173 0.19 -13.01 4.70
CA SER A 173 -0.92 -13.92 4.41
C SER A 173 -0.58 -15.41 4.56
N LEU A 174 0.70 -15.77 4.58
CA LEU A 174 1.18 -17.15 4.64
C LEU A 174 2.01 -17.43 5.89
N PRO A 175 1.94 -18.62 6.50
CA PRO A 175 1.04 -19.74 6.17
C PRO A 175 -0.43 -19.47 6.52
N TYR A 176 -0.69 -18.51 7.37
CA TYR A 176 -2.01 -18.01 7.75
C TYR A 176 -1.88 -16.57 8.24
N ARG A 177 -2.97 -15.83 8.09
CA ARG A 177 -3.03 -14.43 8.48
C ARG A 177 -3.21 -14.30 9.99
N ASP A 178 -2.45 -13.43 10.63
CA ASP A 178 -2.62 -13.14 12.05
C ASP A 178 -3.88 -12.29 12.31
N TYR A 179 -4.16 -12.05 13.60
CA TYR A 179 -5.36 -11.35 14.01
C TYR A 179 -5.36 -9.87 13.58
N ALA A 180 -4.22 -9.18 13.63
CA ALA A 180 -4.15 -7.77 13.28
C ALA A 180 -4.44 -7.56 11.79
N ASP A 181 -3.82 -8.35 10.93
CA ASP A 181 -4.10 -8.32 9.49
C ASP A 181 -5.53 -8.75 9.19
N TRP A 182 -6.02 -9.83 9.83
CA TRP A 182 -7.39 -10.29 9.68
C TRP A 182 -8.41 -9.19 10.04
N TYR A 183 -8.15 -8.47 11.12
CA TYR A 183 -9.01 -7.40 11.59
C TYR A 183 -9.19 -6.32 10.53
N VAL A 184 -8.11 -5.73 10.03
CA VAL A 184 -8.18 -4.66 9.02
C VAL A 184 -8.75 -5.14 7.69
N ILE A 185 -8.51 -6.38 7.28
CA ILE A 185 -9.12 -6.99 6.09
C ILE A 185 -10.65 -7.08 6.24
N ASN A 186 -11.16 -7.44 7.43
CA ASN A 186 -12.60 -7.49 7.67
C ASN A 186 -13.24 -6.10 7.73
N GLU A 187 -12.50 -5.08 8.11
CA GLU A 187 -13.00 -3.70 8.00
C GLU A 187 -13.18 -3.30 6.53
N VAL A 188 -12.19 -3.57 5.67
CA VAL A 188 -12.32 -3.34 4.22
C VAL A 188 -13.56 -4.03 3.64
N LYS A 189 -13.77 -5.31 3.98
CA LYS A 189 -14.93 -6.10 3.52
C LYS A 189 -16.28 -5.61 4.04
N SER A 190 -16.28 -4.67 4.93
CA SER A 190 -17.53 -4.05 5.43
C SER A 190 -18.07 -2.95 4.52
N PHE A 191 -17.31 -2.56 3.49
CA PHE A 191 -17.67 -1.52 2.53
C PHE A 191 -18.24 -0.27 3.22
N GLY A 192 -17.44 0.32 4.08
CA GLY A 192 -17.77 1.58 4.75
C GLY A 192 -18.48 1.46 6.11
N LYS A 193 -18.84 0.26 6.56
CA LYS A 193 -19.59 0.10 7.83
C LYS A 193 -18.72 0.02 9.07
N LYS A 194 -17.48 -0.43 8.97
CA LYS A 194 -16.56 -0.66 10.09
C LYS A 194 -15.24 0.08 9.85
N GLY A 195 -14.49 0.28 10.90
CA GLY A 195 -13.18 0.91 10.87
C GLY A 195 -13.09 2.15 11.74
N GLY A 196 -11.87 2.49 12.10
CA GLY A 196 -11.57 3.67 12.88
C GLY A 196 -10.15 3.64 13.42
N LEU A 197 -9.61 4.81 13.70
CA LEU A 197 -8.29 4.94 14.32
C LEU A 197 -8.31 4.39 15.75
N ILE A 198 -7.34 3.57 16.07
CA ILE A 198 -6.99 3.20 17.44
C ILE A 198 -5.77 3.99 17.90
N SER A 199 -5.68 4.28 19.19
CA SER A 199 -4.57 5.05 19.75
C SER A 199 -3.45 4.18 20.29
N ARG A 200 -3.72 2.89 20.48
CA ARG A 200 -2.77 1.91 21.01
C ARG A 200 -3.04 0.55 20.38
N GLU A 201 -2.00 -0.24 20.24
CA GLU A 201 -2.06 -1.62 19.77
C GLU A 201 -2.98 -2.50 20.64
N THR A 202 -3.09 -2.19 21.94
CA THR A 202 -3.97 -2.87 22.87
C THR A 202 -5.45 -2.47 22.76
N SER A 203 -5.78 -1.53 21.88
CA SER A 203 -7.16 -1.04 21.68
C SER A 203 -7.87 -1.77 20.54
N LEU A 204 -7.29 -2.82 19.98
CA LEU A 204 -7.96 -3.68 18.99
C LEU A 204 -9.26 -4.27 19.62
N PRO A 205 -10.42 -4.12 18.96
CA PRO A 205 -11.67 -4.64 19.48
C PRO A 205 -11.74 -6.17 19.43
N PHE A 206 -12.54 -6.75 20.34
CA PHE A 206 -12.93 -8.16 20.34
C PHE A 206 -11.80 -9.19 20.47
N GLY A 207 -11.24 -9.32 21.69
CA GLY A 207 -10.43 -10.47 22.02
C GLY A 207 -9.12 -10.57 21.24
N ALA A 208 -8.56 -9.42 20.87
CA ALA A 208 -7.18 -9.39 20.44
C ALA A 208 -6.32 -10.15 21.48
N PRO A 209 -5.38 -10.98 21.04
CA PRO A 209 -4.49 -11.68 21.97
C PRO A 209 -3.84 -10.64 22.88
N THR A 210 -3.95 -10.83 24.18
CA THR A 210 -3.36 -9.90 25.14
C THR A 210 -1.85 -10.09 25.28
N ASP A 211 -1.32 -11.15 24.73
CA ASP A 211 0.07 -11.55 24.80
C ASP A 211 0.88 -11.31 23.52
N TRP A 212 0.20 -10.90 22.41
CA TRP A 212 0.85 -10.70 21.10
C TRP A 212 1.80 -11.82 20.70
N ALA A 213 1.55 -13.03 21.21
CA ALA A 213 2.30 -14.19 20.81
C ALA A 213 2.17 -14.36 19.31
N LEU A 214 3.28 -14.22 18.61
CA LEU A 214 3.35 -14.64 17.21
C LEU A 214 3.00 -16.12 17.19
N TRP A 215 2.02 -16.48 16.41
CA TRP A 215 1.73 -17.90 16.20
C TRP A 215 2.94 -18.51 15.52
N GLU A 216 3.69 -19.27 16.30
CA GLU A 216 4.83 -20.00 15.77
C GLU A 216 4.30 -21.05 14.80
N GLY A 217 4.53 -20.81 13.51
CA GLY A 217 4.41 -21.87 12.52
C GLY A 217 5.45 -22.96 12.75
N ASN A 218 5.26 -24.13 12.19
CA ASN A 218 6.31 -25.14 12.18
C ASN A 218 7.56 -24.57 11.50
N LYS A 219 8.65 -24.46 12.24
CA LYS A 219 9.94 -24.06 11.68
C LYS A 219 10.29 -25.02 10.55
N LYS A 220 10.49 -24.50 9.36
CA LYS A 220 10.97 -25.28 8.22
C LYS A 220 12.42 -25.69 8.49
N ALA A 221 12.81 -26.85 7.96
CA ALA A 221 14.21 -27.25 7.99
C ALA A 221 15.06 -26.24 7.20
N ASP A 222 16.17 -25.83 7.80
CA ASP A 222 17.16 -24.90 7.29
C ASP A 222 18.49 -25.37 7.92
N ALA A 223 19.17 -26.24 7.20
CA ALA A 223 20.28 -27.04 7.75
C ALA A 223 21.56 -26.22 7.94
N ASP A 224 21.77 -25.22 7.11
CA ASP A 224 22.96 -24.36 7.16
C ASP A 224 22.70 -23.02 7.87
N GLY A 225 21.41 -22.70 8.16
CA GLY A 225 21.03 -21.54 8.94
C GLY A 225 21.13 -20.22 8.17
N ASP A 226 21.01 -20.25 6.87
CA ASP A 226 21.13 -19.05 6.00
C ASP A 226 19.80 -18.31 5.78
N GLY A 227 18.68 -18.87 6.27
CA GLY A 227 17.36 -18.31 6.20
C GLY A 227 16.53 -18.82 5.02
N MET A 228 17.09 -19.64 4.16
CA MET A 228 16.35 -20.34 3.11
C MET A 228 15.98 -21.75 3.58
N PRO A 229 14.72 -22.17 3.42
CA PRO A 229 14.35 -23.55 3.78
C PRO A 229 14.96 -24.57 2.81
N ASP A 230 15.50 -25.71 3.34
CA ASP A 230 16.11 -26.80 2.55
C ASP A 230 15.27 -27.24 1.35
N ALA A 231 13.94 -27.33 1.55
CA ALA A 231 13.02 -27.71 0.46
C ALA A 231 12.92 -26.64 -0.64
N TRP A 232 13.03 -25.37 -0.28
CA TRP A 232 13.05 -24.29 -1.25
C TRP A 232 14.35 -24.28 -2.04
N GLU A 233 15.47 -24.42 -1.34
CA GLU A 233 16.80 -24.46 -1.94
C GLU A 233 16.94 -25.60 -2.93
N SER A 234 16.57 -26.81 -2.51
CA SER A 234 16.57 -27.98 -3.40
C SER A 234 15.71 -27.80 -4.66
N ALA A 235 14.64 -27.01 -4.57
CA ALA A 235 13.76 -26.72 -5.70
C ALA A 235 14.27 -25.60 -6.61
N ASN A 236 15.12 -24.71 -6.10
CA ASN A 236 15.56 -23.49 -6.78
C ASN A 236 17.06 -23.46 -7.13
N GLY A 237 17.80 -24.53 -6.81
CA GLY A 237 19.18 -24.74 -7.27
C GLY A 237 20.25 -24.07 -6.40
N THR A 238 19.95 -23.81 -5.13
CA THR A 238 20.88 -23.52 -4.07
C THR A 238 21.16 -24.80 -3.24
N ASP A 239 22.15 -24.79 -2.37
CA ASP A 239 22.62 -25.97 -1.65
C ASP A 239 22.22 -25.93 -0.16
N PRO A 240 21.26 -26.77 0.29
CA PRO A 240 20.79 -26.77 1.69
C PRO A 240 21.88 -27.01 2.77
N ALA A 241 23.07 -27.33 2.38
CA ALA A 241 24.20 -27.55 3.31
C ALA A 241 25.25 -26.42 3.26
N LYS A 242 24.98 -25.35 2.51
CA LYS A 242 25.95 -24.28 2.28
C LYS A 242 25.30 -22.92 2.34
N ASN A 243 25.65 -22.11 3.30
CA ASN A 243 25.18 -20.74 3.40
C ASN A 243 25.46 -19.96 2.09
N ASP A 244 24.51 -19.97 1.18
CA ASP A 244 24.58 -19.35 -0.14
C ASP A 244 23.39 -18.46 -0.49
N ALA A 245 22.68 -17.94 0.54
CA ALA A 245 21.54 -17.04 0.41
C ALA A 245 21.80 -15.79 -0.47
N MET A 246 23.05 -15.40 -0.62
CA MET A 246 23.43 -14.27 -1.49
C MET A 246 23.77 -14.70 -2.92
N THR A 247 23.63 -15.98 -3.24
CA THR A 247 23.85 -16.50 -4.58
C THR A 247 22.56 -16.42 -5.39
N ILE A 248 22.65 -15.99 -6.64
CA ILE A 248 21.48 -15.95 -7.52
C ILE A 248 21.02 -17.38 -7.82
N ALA A 249 19.82 -17.71 -7.37
CA ALA A 249 19.18 -18.99 -7.64
C ALA A 249 18.76 -19.14 -9.11
N THR A 250 18.41 -20.35 -9.52
CA THR A 250 18.02 -20.64 -10.92
C THR A 250 16.77 -19.89 -11.39
N ASN A 251 15.94 -19.44 -10.48
CA ASN A 251 14.76 -18.60 -10.76
C ASN A 251 15.10 -17.10 -10.92
N GLY A 252 16.36 -16.69 -10.75
CA GLY A 252 16.82 -15.32 -10.93
C GLY A 252 16.77 -14.44 -9.67
N TYR A 253 16.53 -15.04 -8.51
CA TYR A 253 16.50 -14.35 -7.21
C TYR A 253 17.61 -14.87 -6.30
#